data_1930b7b8ef9dc86db869407e75aa0226
#
_entry.id   1930b7b8ef9dc86db869407e75aa0226
#
_cell.length_a   1.000
_cell.length_b   1.000
_cell.length_c   1.000
_cell.angle_alpha   90.00
_cell.angle_beta   90.00
_cell.angle_gamma   90.00
#
_symmetry.space_group_name_H-M   'P 1'
#
loop_
_entity.id
_entity.type
_entity.pdbx_description
1 polymer ?
#
loop_
_entity_poly.entity_id
_entity_poly.type
_entity_poly.pdbx_seq_one_letter_code
_entity_poly.pdbx_strand_id
1 'polypeptide(L)'
;MARKNKNNKGLYLITIFLLILLTFAGIISYFYFDKQLKTKKQETTKSNNAYLEKEKELKEKQKELEEEKEKLEDFENLDEKIDNLKKDYFKTIKELEDAILASKSDKKIAYLTFDDGPYYNTYKVFDILERYNVKATFFTTNINGENCYDKKSENCLVMYKEYLKRGHTIANHTYTHAIFRGLYSSVDSFMDAVVKQENHIKEQTDGFVTNILRFPGGSRTAGKLKDGIVEKLRERGYGWVDWSAEDGDGGNLQSKEQAWSTLKSSINDKIEVILLHDYNNITTSILPDVIEYLQDKGYILLPLFYESNTINK
;
A
#
# COMPACT_ATOMS: atom_id res chain seq x y z
N MET A 1 -38.22 4.62 -4.29
CA MET A 1 -37.30 5.78 -4.08
C MET A 1 -36.33 5.64 -2.90
N ALA A 2 -36.26 4.50 -2.20
CA ALA A 2 -35.43 4.34 -0.97
C ALA A 2 -34.02 3.71 -1.17
N ARG A 3 -33.65 3.29 -2.37
CA ARG A 3 -32.34 2.62 -2.62
C ARG A 3 -31.15 3.57 -2.89
N LYS A 4 -31.40 4.83 -3.25
CA LYS A 4 -30.32 5.82 -3.58
C LYS A 4 -29.59 6.35 -2.34
N ASN A 5 -30.16 6.28 -1.15
CA ASN A 5 -29.62 6.92 0.06
C ASN A 5 -28.65 6.04 0.87
N LYS A 6 -28.61 4.72 0.63
CA LYS A 6 -27.66 3.83 1.33
C LYS A 6 -26.26 3.86 0.73
N ASN A 7 -26.13 4.00 -0.60
CA ASN A 7 -24.83 4.05 -1.28
C ASN A 7 -24.07 5.33 -0.94
N ASN A 8 -24.75 6.46 -0.77
CA ASN A 8 -24.10 7.73 -0.43
C ASN A 8 -23.51 7.74 0.99
N LYS A 9 -24.07 7.00 1.95
CA LYS A 9 -23.51 6.93 3.31
C LYS A 9 -22.20 6.12 3.37
N GLY A 10 -22.10 5.03 2.59
CA GLY A 10 -20.88 4.24 2.51
C GLY A 10 -19.75 5.02 1.84
N LEU A 11 -20.04 5.66 0.71
CA LEU A 11 -19.12 6.52 0.01
C LEU A 11 -18.66 7.71 0.89
N TYR A 12 -19.59 8.30 1.62
CA TYR A 12 -19.32 9.39 2.57
C TYR A 12 -18.41 8.96 3.74
N LEU A 13 -18.59 7.78 4.30
CA LEU A 13 -17.72 7.25 5.36
C LEU A 13 -16.32 6.97 4.82
N ILE A 14 -16.21 6.43 3.61
CA ILE A 14 -14.92 6.21 2.94
C ILE A 14 -14.21 7.53 2.67
N THR A 15 -14.94 8.55 2.23
CA THR A 15 -14.39 9.89 1.96
C THR A 15 -13.91 10.59 3.22
N ILE A 16 -14.67 10.55 4.31
CA ILE A 16 -14.25 11.11 5.61
C ILE A 16 -13.01 10.37 6.12
N PHE A 17 -12.95 9.06 5.97
CA PHE A 17 -11.83 8.26 6.43
C PHE A 17 -10.54 8.54 5.64
N LEU A 18 -10.64 8.72 4.32
CA LEU A 18 -9.52 9.14 3.48
C LEU A 18 -9.01 10.55 3.85
N LEU A 19 -9.88 11.43 4.27
CA LEU A 19 -9.52 12.76 4.81
C LEU A 19 -8.75 12.66 6.13
N ILE A 20 -9.21 11.80 7.04
CA ILE A 20 -8.52 11.52 8.31
C ILE A 20 -7.14 10.93 8.04
N LEU A 21 -7.00 10.07 7.04
CA LEU A 21 -5.72 9.49 6.63
C LEU A 21 -4.73 10.51 6.08
N LEU A 22 -5.19 11.44 5.26
CA LEU A 22 -4.35 12.54 4.75
C LEU A 22 -3.85 13.43 5.88
N THR A 23 -4.71 13.71 6.86
CA THR A 23 -4.29 14.47 8.05
C THR A 23 -3.32 13.68 8.92
N PHE A 24 -3.52 12.38 9.08
CA PHE A 24 -2.61 11.51 9.82
C PHE A 24 -1.26 11.35 9.13
N ALA A 25 -1.23 11.15 7.81
CA ALA A 25 0.01 11.10 7.04
C ALA A 25 0.84 12.40 7.19
N GLY A 26 0.15 13.54 7.21
CA GLY A 26 0.79 14.83 7.49
C GLY A 26 1.38 14.94 8.90
N ILE A 27 0.67 14.43 9.90
CA ILE A 27 1.12 14.45 11.31
C ILE A 27 2.33 13.52 11.50
N ILE A 28 2.37 12.36 10.85
CA ILE A 28 3.52 11.44 10.90
C ILE A 28 4.74 12.05 10.24
N SER A 29 4.54 12.61 9.06
CA SER A 29 5.58 13.37 8.37
C SER A 29 6.17 14.41 9.35
N TYR A 30 5.32 15.15 10.06
CA TYR A 30 5.71 16.15 11.04
C TYR A 30 6.57 15.60 12.19
N PHE A 31 6.11 14.55 12.90
CA PHE A 31 6.84 14.00 14.05
C PHE A 31 8.14 13.32 13.67
N TYR A 32 8.17 12.63 12.53
CA TYR A 32 9.38 12.00 12.02
C TYR A 32 10.49 13.05 11.74
N PHE A 33 10.11 14.19 11.15
CA PHE A 33 11.06 15.26 10.83
C PHE A 33 11.55 16.02 12.06
N ASP A 34 10.68 16.28 13.02
CA ASP A 34 11.05 16.93 14.28
C ASP A 34 12.12 16.11 15.03
N LYS A 35 11.98 14.78 15.05
CA LYS A 35 12.98 13.86 15.65
C LYS A 35 14.33 13.88 14.89
N GLN A 36 14.30 13.89 13.56
CA GLN A 36 15.49 13.94 12.70
C GLN A 36 16.22 15.31 12.78
N LEU A 37 15.45 16.38 12.84
CA LEU A 37 16.00 17.75 13.00
C LEU A 37 16.77 17.93 14.33
N LYS A 38 16.31 17.28 15.40
CA LYS A 38 17.00 17.27 16.71
C LYS A 38 18.34 16.55 16.67
N THR A 39 18.47 15.54 15.81
CA THR A 39 19.69 14.70 15.73
C THR A 39 20.73 15.21 14.74
N LYS A 40 20.36 15.97 13.73
CA LYS A 40 21.25 16.41 12.63
C LYS A 40 21.44 17.91 12.49
N LYS A 41 21.39 18.65 13.58
CA LYS A 41 21.47 20.13 13.57
C LYS A 41 22.75 20.75 12.96
N GLN A 42 23.68 19.99 12.41
CA GLN A 42 24.98 20.53 11.97
C GLN A 42 25.32 20.44 10.47
N GLU A 43 24.57 19.72 9.62
CA GLU A 43 25.15 19.44 8.30
C GLU A 43 24.40 19.81 7.01
N THR A 44 23.22 20.40 6.97
CA THR A 44 22.67 20.79 5.63
C THR A 44 21.60 21.87 5.66
N THR A 45 21.98 23.12 5.59
CA THR A 45 21.08 24.30 5.61
C THR A 45 20.26 24.49 4.31
N LYS A 46 20.70 24.02 3.16
CA LYS A 46 20.01 24.27 1.88
C LYS A 46 18.88 23.25 1.53
N SER A 47 19.08 22.00 1.88
CA SER A 47 18.04 20.96 1.67
C SER A 47 16.89 21.07 2.69
N ASN A 48 17.21 21.58 3.91
CA ASN A 48 16.23 21.76 4.97
C ASN A 48 15.19 22.84 4.68
N ASN A 49 15.58 23.92 3.98
CA ASN A 49 14.66 25.03 3.72
C ASN A 49 13.53 24.68 2.74
N ALA A 50 13.87 23.98 1.64
CA ALA A 50 12.87 23.51 0.67
C ALA A 50 11.88 22.47 1.29
N TYR A 51 12.39 21.72 2.28
CA TYR A 51 11.60 20.73 2.97
C TYR A 51 10.65 21.36 4.01
N LEU A 52 11.14 22.33 4.77
CA LEU A 52 10.34 23.12 5.71
C LEU A 52 9.26 23.95 4.99
N GLU A 53 9.56 24.41 3.77
CA GLU A 53 8.56 25.05 2.91
C GLU A 53 7.42 24.08 2.51
N LYS A 54 7.79 22.86 2.08
CA LYS A 54 6.79 21.82 1.74
C LYS A 54 6.01 21.32 2.95
N GLU A 55 6.64 21.21 4.11
CA GLU A 55 5.94 20.89 5.36
C GLU A 55 4.98 21.99 5.78
N LYS A 56 5.39 23.24 5.57
CA LYS A 56 4.54 24.41 5.84
C LYS A 56 3.35 24.47 4.88
N GLU A 57 3.60 24.22 3.59
CA GLU A 57 2.56 24.12 2.58
C GLU A 57 1.57 22.97 2.87
N LEU A 58 2.07 21.82 3.36
CA LEU A 58 1.24 20.68 3.76
C LEU A 58 0.37 21.02 4.99
N LYS A 59 0.92 21.76 5.95
CA LYS A 59 0.17 22.25 7.14
C LYS A 59 -0.88 23.29 6.77
N GLU A 60 -0.55 24.19 5.85
CA GLU A 60 -1.51 25.18 5.35
C GLU A 60 -2.68 24.47 4.63
N LYS A 61 -2.37 23.49 3.76
CA LYS A 61 -3.40 22.68 3.11
C LYS A 61 -4.23 21.84 4.09
N GLN A 62 -3.62 21.33 5.16
CA GLN A 62 -4.36 20.62 6.20
C GLN A 62 -5.28 21.54 7.00
N LYS A 63 -4.80 22.74 7.30
CA LYS A 63 -5.61 23.74 8.01
C LYS A 63 -6.77 24.23 7.14
N GLU A 64 -6.51 24.50 5.85
CA GLU A 64 -7.55 24.81 4.88
C GLU A 64 -8.60 23.70 4.77
N LEU A 65 -8.17 22.44 4.82
CA LEU A 65 -9.05 21.28 4.80
C LEU A 65 -9.93 21.19 6.05
N GLU A 66 -9.38 21.51 7.22
CA GLU A 66 -10.14 21.50 8.48
C GLU A 66 -11.14 22.67 8.55
N GLU A 67 -10.74 23.86 8.09
CA GLU A 67 -11.63 25.02 7.98
C GLU A 67 -12.74 24.81 6.92
N GLU A 68 -12.46 24.03 5.88
CA GLU A 68 -13.46 23.65 4.88
C GLU A 68 -14.39 22.52 5.34
N LYS A 69 -13.96 21.61 6.22
CA LYS A 69 -14.85 20.64 6.89
C LYS A 69 -15.97 21.34 7.68
N GLU A 70 -15.65 22.42 8.34
CA GLU A 70 -16.64 23.20 9.12
C GLU A 70 -17.60 23.99 8.22
N LYS A 71 -17.23 24.23 6.95
CA LYS A 71 -18.07 24.96 5.97
C LYS A 71 -18.92 24.05 5.09
N LEU A 72 -18.82 22.73 5.25
CA LEU A 72 -19.46 21.77 4.35
C LEU A 72 -20.96 21.57 4.66
N GLU A 73 -21.78 22.49 4.16
CA GLU A 73 -23.18 22.21 3.79
C GLU A 73 -23.33 21.70 2.34
N ASP A 74 -22.27 21.70 1.51
CA ASP A 74 -22.34 21.39 0.08
C ASP A 74 -21.53 20.12 -0.25
N PHE A 75 -22.21 19.00 -0.35
CA PHE A 75 -21.63 17.67 -0.57
C PHE A 75 -21.08 17.43 -2.00
N GLU A 76 -21.46 18.22 -2.98
CA GLU A 76 -21.11 17.98 -4.40
C GLU A 76 -19.61 18.21 -4.72
N ASN A 77 -18.92 19.06 -3.93
CA ASN A 77 -17.52 19.39 -4.17
C ASN A 77 -16.51 18.61 -3.30
N LEU A 78 -16.97 17.77 -2.36
CA LEU A 78 -16.09 17.09 -1.41
C LEU A 78 -15.23 16.01 -2.07
N ASP A 79 -15.84 15.21 -2.95
CA ASP A 79 -15.16 14.11 -3.63
C ASP A 79 -14.06 14.65 -4.55
N GLU A 80 -14.33 15.73 -5.29
CA GLU A 80 -13.34 16.38 -6.16
C GLU A 80 -12.15 16.95 -5.36
N LYS A 81 -12.42 17.59 -4.21
CA LYS A 81 -11.37 18.11 -3.34
C LYS A 81 -10.49 17.01 -2.75
N ILE A 82 -11.09 15.92 -2.30
CA ILE A 82 -10.37 14.75 -1.81
C ILE A 82 -9.47 14.15 -2.88
N ASP A 83 -9.97 14.03 -4.10
CA ASP A 83 -9.19 13.49 -5.21
C ASP A 83 -8.03 14.41 -5.59
N ASN A 84 -8.21 15.71 -5.51
CA ASN A 84 -7.13 16.68 -5.72
C ASN A 84 -6.06 16.59 -4.62
N LEU A 85 -6.46 16.46 -3.35
CA LEU A 85 -5.51 16.28 -2.23
C LEU A 85 -4.74 14.97 -2.34
N LYS A 86 -5.37 13.88 -2.76
CA LYS A 86 -4.69 12.62 -3.06
C LYS A 86 -3.67 12.78 -4.18
N LYS A 87 -4.04 13.46 -5.26
CA LYS A 87 -3.13 13.73 -6.39
C LYS A 87 -1.91 14.53 -5.95
N ASP A 88 -2.10 15.59 -5.16
CA ASP A 88 -1.01 16.41 -4.63
C ASP A 88 -0.10 15.61 -3.69
N TYR A 89 -0.68 14.74 -2.84
CA TYR A 89 0.06 13.86 -1.96
C TYR A 89 0.93 12.87 -2.76
N PHE A 90 0.36 12.16 -3.72
CA PHE A 90 1.10 11.22 -4.55
C PHE A 90 2.14 11.91 -5.43
N LYS A 91 1.85 13.10 -5.95
CA LYS A 91 2.81 13.91 -6.66
C LYS A 91 4.03 14.25 -5.80
N THR A 92 3.80 14.65 -4.54
CA THR A 92 4.87 14.96 -3.59
C THR A 92 5.75 13.74 -3.30
N ILE A 93 5.15 12.56 -3.13
CA ILE A 93 5.90 11.31 -2.95
C ILE A 93 6.69 10.98 -4.21
N LYS A 94 6.09 11.11 -5.39
CA LYS A 94 6.77 10.89 -6.67
C LYS A 94 7.99 11.79 -6.84
N GLU A 95 7.86 13.08 -6.55
CA GLU A 95 8.98 14.02 -6.58
C GLU A 95 10.12 13.63 -5.60
N LEU A 96 9.77 13.09 -4.43
CA LEU A 96 10.74 12.57 -3.48
C LEU A 96 11.44 11.31 -4.02
N GLU A 97 10.71 10.37 -4.60
CA GLU A 97 11.30 9.21 -5.28
C GLU A 97 12.27 9.64 -6.38
N ASP A 98 11.85 10.58 -7.23
CA ASP A 98 12.68 11.11 -8.31
C ASP A 98 13.97 11.76 -7.78
N ALA A 99 13.88 12.50 -6.67
CA ALA A 99 15.03 13.11 -6.02
C ALA A 99 15.99 12.06 -5.42
N ILE A 100 15.45 10.99 -4.84
CA ILE A 100 16.25 9.86 -4.32
C ILE A 100 16.97 9.16 -5.46
N LEU A 101 16.27 8.81 -6.54
CA LEU A 101 16.82 8.12 -7.70
C LEU A 101 17.88 8.97 -8.42
N ALA A 102 17.69 10.28 -8.47
CA ALA A 102 18.66 11.23 -9.01
C ALA A 102 19.82 11.55 -8.05
N SER A 103 19.92 10.88 -6.90
CA SER A 103 20.93 11.15 -5.86
C SER A 103 20.92 12.59 -5.31
N LYS A 104 19.78 13.27 -5.42
CA LYS A 104 19.54 14.63 -4.90
C LYS A 104 18.98 14.63 -3.48
N SER A 105 18.62 13.47 -2.94
CA SER A 105 18.09 13.27 -1.60
C SER A 105 18.73 12.06 -0.92
N ASP A 106 19.05 12.20 0.37
CA ASP A 106 19.50 11.09 1.22
C ASP A 106 18.35 10.40 1.97
N LYS A 107 17.11 10.79 1.69
CA LYS A 107 15.93 10.13 2.24
C LYS A 107 15.81 8.71 1.71
N LYS A 108 15.04 7.91 2.44
CA LYS A 108 14.73 6.52 2.08
C LYS A 108 13.24 6.28 2.19
N ILE A 109 12.72 5.45 1.30
CA ILE A 109 11.32 5.04 1.29
C ILE A 109 11.26 3.52 1.36
N ALA A 110 10.36 2.96 2.17
CA ALA A 110 10.04 1.55 2.15
C ALA A 110 8.52 1.35 2.03
N TYR A 111 8.15 0.49 1.11
CA TYR A 111 6.79 0.04 0.89
C TYR A 111 6.63 -1.34 1.51
N LEU A 112 5.92 -1.42 2.66
CA LEU A 112 5.52 -2.70 3.22
C LEU A 112 4.40 -3.28 2.38
N THR A 113 4.59 -4.48 1.88
CA THR A 113 3.61 -5.17 1.03
C THR A 113 3.33 -6.56 1.55
N PHE A 114 2.05 -6.96 1.55
CA PHE A 114 1.58 -8.25 2.00
C PHE A 114 0.85 -8.95 0.89
N ASP A 115 1.28 -10.16 0.53
CA ASP A 115 0.70 -10.96 -0.52
C ASP A 115 -0.23 -12.05 0.02
N ASP A 116 -1.08 -12.58 -0.85
CA ASP A 116 -1.98 -13.73 -0.65
C ASP A 116 -3.18 -13.51 0.28
N GLY A 117 -3.30 -12.36 0.91
CA GLY A 117 -4.43 -12.06 1.79
C GLY A 117 -5.79 -11.97 1.06
N PRO A 118 -6.89 -11.89 1.82
CA PRO A 118 -6.97 -11.83 3.29
C PRO A 118 -6.83 -13.19 3.99
N TYR A 119 -6.20 -13.16 5.18
CA TYR A 119 -6.05 -14.31 6.08
C TYR A 119 -6.52 -13.97 7.50
N TYR A 120 -6.57 -14.95 8.39
CA TYR A 120 -6.94 -14.73 9.80
C TYR A 120 -5.98 -13.79 10.56
N ASN A 121 -4.71 -13.76 10.18
CA ASN A 121 -3.73 -12.84 10.76
C ASN A 121 -3.83 -11.41 10.22
N THR A 122 -4.56 -11.15 9.15
CA THR A 122 -4.66 -9.82 8.55
C THR A 122 -5.10 -8.76 9.57
N TYR A 123 -6.05 -9.09 10.46
CA TYR A 123 -6.44 -8.17 11.54
C TYR A 123 -5.30 -7.86 12.52
N LYS A 124 -4.49 -8.85 12.83
CA LYS A 124 -3.29 -8.66 13.65
C LYS A 124 -2.29 -7.72 12.99
N VAL A 125 -2.09 -7.90 11.68
CA VAL A 125 -1.24 -7.01 10.88
C VAL A 125 -1.80 -5.59 10.89
N PHE A 126 -3.11 -5.42 10.70
CA PHE A 126 -3.76 -4.11 10.81
C PHE A 126 -3.50 -3.45 12.16
N ASP A 127 -3.71 -4.16 13.26
CA ASP A 127 -3.53 -3.62 14.62
C ASP A 127 -2.07 -3.22 14.89
N ILE A 128 -1.10 -3.96 14.33
CA ILE A 128 0.31 -3.61 14.40
C ILE A 128 0.57 -2.33 13.59
N LEU A 129 0.18 -2.31 12.31
CA LEU A 129 0.37 -1.16 11.43
C LEU A 129 -0.27 0.11 11.99
N GLU A 130 -1.46 -0.01 12.59
CA GLU A 130 -2.17 1.10 13.23
C GLU A 130 -1.41 1.66 14.43
N ARG A 131 -0.88 0.80 15.31
CA ARG A 131 -0.07 1.22 16.47
C ARG A 131 1.16 2.02 16.09
N TYR A 132 1.78 1.69 14.96
CA TYR A 132 2.94 2.42 14.43
C TYR A 132 2.55 3.54 13.46
N ASN A 133 1.26 3.71 13.21
CA ASN A 133 0.71 4.66 12.24
C ASN A 133 1.31 4.49 10.83
N VAL A 134 1.45 3.25 10.40
CA VAL A 134 2.00 2.85 9.10
C VAL A 134 0.88 2.37 8.19
N LYS A 135 0.93 2.74 6.91
CA LYS A 135 0.06 2.21 5.88
C LYS A 135 0.86 1.30 4.95
N ALA A 136 0.22 0.24 4.50
CA ALA A 136 0.82 -0.80 3.69
C ALA A 136 -0.02 -1.09 2.44
N THR A 137 0.52 -1.90 1.54
CA THR A 137 -0.19 -2.40 0.36
C THR A 137 -0.43 -3.89 0.50
N PHE A 138 -1.65 -4.33 0.19
CA PHE A 138 -2.06 -5.73 0.26
C PHE A 138 -2.42 -6.21 -1.15
N PHE A 139 -1.62 -7.15 -1.66
CA PHE A 139 -1.88 -7.84 -2.92
C PHE A 139 -2.80 -9.02 -2.65
N THR A 140 -4.08 -8.79 -2.88
CA THR A 140 -5.13 -9.73 -2.48
C THR A 140 -5.43 -10.76 -3.54
N THR A 141 -5.80 -11.96 -3.08
CA THR A 141 -6.30 -13.08 -3.89
C THR A 141 -7.64 -13.53 -3.34
N ASN A 142 -8.29 -14.48 -4.03
CA ASN A 142 -9.39 -15.27 -3.47
C ASN A 142 -9.00 -16.75 -3.28
N ILE A 143 -7.71 -17.01 -3.00
CA ILE A 143 -7.18 -18.36 -2.83
C ILE A 143 -7.88 -19.13 -1.71
N ASN A 144 -8.33 -18.41 -0.69
CA ASN A 144 -9.02 -18.98 0.46
C ASN A 144 -10.53 -19.11 0.23
N GLY A 145 -11.02 -18.62 -0.94
CA GLY A 145 -12.43 -18.63 -1.27
C GLY A 145 -13.27 -17.84 -0.26
N GLU A 146 -14.55 -18.19 -0.17
CA GLU A 146 -15.46 -17.65 0.84
C GLU A 146 -15.14 -18.14 2.26
N ASN A 147 -14.20 -19.07 2.38
CA ASN A 147 -13.70 -19.61 3.63
C ASN A 147 -12.37 -18.95 3.98
N CYS A 148 -12.38 -17.72 4.42
CA CYS A 148 -11.28 -17.23 5.22
C CYS A 148 -11.08 -18.20 6.39
N TYR A 149 -9.85 -18.56 6.69
CA TYR A 149 -9.44 -19.59 7.65
C TYR A 149 -10.00 -19.44 9.08
N ASP A 150 -10.65 -18.35 9.39
CA ASP A 150 -11.53 -18.27 10.53
C ASP A 150 -12.90 -18.81 10.10
N LYS A 151 -13.32 -19.91 10.73
CA LYS A 151 -14.63 -20.59 10.50
C LYS A 151 -15.88 -19.69 10.70
N LYS A 152 -15.68 -18.40 10.88
CA LYS A 152 -16.69 -17.35 10.92
C LYS A 152 -16.65 -16.58 9.61
N SER A 153 -17.27 -17.14 8.58
CA SER A 153 -17.34 -16.64 7.21
C SER A 153 -17.77 -15.16 7.05
N GLU A 154 -18.33 -14.54 8.07
CA GLU A 154 -18.78 -13.15 8.06
C GLU A 154 -17.60 -12.16 8.07
N ASN A 155 -16.41 -12.56 8.53
CA ASN A 155 -15.28 -11.65 8.72
C ASN A 155 -14.49 -11.34 7.44
N CYS A 156 -14.52 -12.22 6.45
CA CYS A 156 -13.76 -12.03 5.21
C CYS A 156 -14.33 -10.94 4.30
N LEU A 157 -15.65 -10.90 4.17
CA LEU A 157 -16.33 -9.88 3.40
C LEU A 157 -16.12 -8.47 3.99
N VAL A 158 -16.02 -8.39 5.32
CA VAL A 158 -15.73 -7.17 6.04
C VAL A 158 -14.27 -6.74 5.83
N MET A 159 -13.35 -7.68 5.63
CA MET A 159 -11.92 -7.42 5.57
C MET A 159 -11.50 -6.56 4.38
N TYR A 160 -12.09 -6.76 3.19
CA TYR A 160 -11.82 -5.89 2.03
C TYR A 160 -12.18 -4.43 2.30
N LYS A 161 -13.28 -4.17 2.99
CA LYS A 161 -13.66 -2.81 3.39
C LYS A 161 -12.75 -2.26 4.49
N GLU A 162 -12.26 -3.12 5.38
CA GLU A 162 -11.33 -2.71 6.44
C GLU A 162 -9.96 -2.29 5.89
N TYR A 163 -9.44 -2.90 4.82
CA TYR A 163 -8.23 -2.41 4.15
C TYR A 163 -8.37 -0.93 3.80
N LEU A 164 -9.44 -0.57 3.09
CA LEU A 164 -9.69 0.81 2.66
C LEU A 164 -10.00 1.75 3.83
N LYS A 165 -10.83 1.30 4.77
CA LYS A 165 -11.22 2.08 5.96
C LYS A 165 -10.01 2.43 6.83
N ARG A 166 -9.03 1.54 6.92
CA ARG A 166 -7.78 1.75 7.64
C ARG A 166 -6.71 2.43 6.79
N GLY A 167 -7.01 2.75 5.52
CA GLY A 167 -6.17 3.50 4.58
C GLY A 167 -5.01 2.74 3.98
N HIS A 168 -5.15 1.44 3.92
CA HIS A 168 -4.22 0.61 3.16
C HIS A 168 -4.58 0.60 1.68
N THR A 169 -3.60 0.33 0.83
CA THR A 169 -3.83 0.09 -0.60
C THR A 169 -4.19 -1.38 -0.81
N ILE A 170 -5.27 -1.63 -1.56
CA ILE A 170 -5.58 -2.95 -2.11
C ILE A 170 -5.00 -3.03 -3.51
N ALA A 171 -4.28 -4.11 -3.80
CA ALA A 171 -3.72 -4.41 -5.10
C ALA A 171 -4.10 -5.83 -5.55
N ASN A 172 -3.98 -6.09 -6.84
CA ASN A 172 -4.38 -7.35 -7.46
C ASN A 172 -3.23 -8.37 -7.41
N HIS A 173 -3.53 -9.60 -6.95
CA HIS A 173 -2.57 -10.72 -6.98
C HIS A 173 -3.13 -11.94 -7.71
N THR A 174 -4.01 -11.73 -8.68
CA THR A 174 -4.85 -12.72 -9.35
C THR A 174 -5.86 -13.40 -8.42
N TYR A 175 -6.86 -14.04 -9.02
CA TYR A 175 -7.98 -14.58 -8.23
C TYR A 175 -7.62 -15.83 -7.42
N THR A 176 -6.78 -16.72 -7.98
CA THR A 176 -6.54 -18.04 -7.40
C THR A 176 -5.09 -18.31 -7.03
N HIS A 177 -4.15 -17.45 -7.39
CA HIS A 177 -2.71 -17.69 -7.22
C HIS A 177 -2.24 -19.08 -7.73
N ALA A 178 -2.89 -19.58 -8.78
CA ALA A 178 -2.77 -21.00 -9.20
C ALA A 178 -1.54 -21.25 -10.10
N ILE A 179 -0.32 -20.89 -9.65
CA ILE A 179 0.94 -20.96 -10.40
C ILE A 179 1.09 -22.31 -11.08
N PHE A 180 0.91 -23.40 -10.32
CA PHE A 180 1.10 -24.78 -10.81
C PHE A 180 -0.18 -25.42 -11.40
N ARG A 181 -1.28 -24.65 -11.47
CA ARG A 181 -2.61 -25.15 -11.89
C ARG A 181 -3.19 -24.35 -13.05
N GLY A 182 -2.33 -23.84 -13.94
CA GLY A 182 -2.74 -23.23 -15.19
C GLY A 182 -2.77 -21.72 -15.24
N LEU A 183 -2.41 -20.98 -14.17
CA LEU A 183 -2.35 -19.51 -14.20
C LEU A 183 -1.44 -19.04 -15.35
N TYR A 184 -0.29 -19.65 -15.51
CA TYR A 184 0.69 -19.34 -16.56
C TYR A 184 0.60 -20.33 -17.74
N SER A 185 -0.57 -20.85 -18.08
CA SER A 185 -0.78 -21.69 -19.28
C SER A 185 -0.88 -20.85 -20.56
N SER A 186 -1.40 -19.62 -20.45
CA SER A 186 -1.49 -18.65 -21.54
C SER A 186 -1.60 -17.24 -20.98
N VAL A 187 -1.43 -16.22 -21.86
CA VAL A 187 -1.71 -14.83 -21.52
C VAL A 187 -3.17 -14.65 -21.11
N ASP A 188 -4.10 -15.26 -21.85
CA ASP A 188 -5.53 -15.15 -21.56
C ASP A 188 -5.88 -15.74 -20.18
N SER A 189 -5.34 -16.91 -19.84
CA SER A 189 -5.56 -17.54 -18.52
C SER A 189 -5.10 -16.64 -17.37
N PHE A 190 -3.97 -15.94 -17.54
CA PHE A 190 -3.49 -14.98 -16.56
C PHE A 190 -4.42 -13.78 -16.46
N MET A 191 -4.80 -13.20 -17.61
CA MET A 191 -5.66 -12.02 -17.65
C MET A 191 -7.07 -12.31 -17.13
N ASP A 192 -7.62 -13.49 -17.38
CA ASP A 192 -8.90 -13.93 -16.80
C ASP A 192 -8.84 -13.93 -15.28
N ALA A 193 -7.73 -14.43 -14.71
CA ALA A 193 -7.52 -14.42 -13.26
C ALA A 193 -7.36 -12.99 -12.71
N VAL A 194 -6.72 -12.08 -13.45
CA VAL A 194 -6.60 -10.65 -13.10
C VAL A 194 -7.98 -9.98 -13.09
N VAL A 195 -8.76 -10.14 -14.16
CA VAL A 195 -10.09 -9.55 -14.31
C VAL A 195 -11.05 -10.10 -13.25
N LYS A 196 -10.96 -11.39 -12.95
CA LYS A 196 -11.80 -12.00 -11.92
C LYS A 196 -11.49 -11.43 -10.53
N GLN A 197 -10.23 -11.21 -10.20
CA GLN A 197 -9.84 -10.57 -8.94
C GLN A 197 -10.25 -9.09 -8.89
N GLU A 198 -10.10 -8.36 -10.00
CA GLU A 198 -10.57 -6.97 -10.10
C GLU A 198 -12.07 -6.87 -9.79
N ASN A 199 -12.88 -7.73 -10.40
CA ASN A 199 -14.32 -7.76 -10.15
C ASN A 199 -14.63 -8.13 -8.70
N HIS A 200 -13.90 -9.11 -8.15
CA HIS A 200 -14.04 -9.49 -6.75
C HIS A 200 -13.74 -8.33 -5.80
N ILE A 201 -12.63 -7.61 -6.01
CA ILE A 201 -12.29 -6.42 -5.22
C ILE A 201 -13.42 -5.38 -5.31
N LYS A 202 -13.92 -5.09 -6.52
CA LYS A 202 -15.04 -4.14 -6.72
C LYS A 202 -16.28 -4.53 -5.95
N GLU A 203 -16.67 -5.81 -6.01
CA GLU A 203 -17.84 -6.33 -5.31
C GLU A 203 -17.70 -6.22 -3.79
N GLN A 204 -16.49 -6.53 -3.26
CA GLN A 204 -16.23 -6.53 -1.83
C GLN A 204 -16.04 -5.12 -1.25
N THR A 205 -15.79 -4.11 -2.09
CA THR A 205 -15.43 -2.74 -1.66
C THR A 205 -16.42 -1.68 -2.12
N ASP A 206 -17.60 -2.06 -2.60
CA ASP A 206 -18.60 -1.13 -3.13
C ASP A 206 -18.09 -0.29 -4.31
N GLY A 207 -17.19 -0.87 -5.14
CA GLY A 207 -16.76 -0.28 -6.40
C GLY A 207 -15.32 0.22 -6.47
N PHE A 208 -14.49 -0.02 -5.45
CA PHE A 208 -13.07 0.35 -5.52
C PHE A 208 -12.35 -0.38 -6.67
N VAL A 209 -11.57 0.36 -7.43
CA VAL A 209 -10.76 -0.15 -8.56
C VAL A 209 -9.29 -0.02 -8.21
N THR A 210 -8.55 -1.12 -8.35
CA THR A 210 -7.08 -1.11 -8.30
C THR A 210 -6.50 -1.23 -9.70
N ASN A 211 -5.36 -0.61 -9.91
CA ASN A 211 -4.56 -0.68 -11.15
C ASN A 211 -3.11 -1.09 -10.88
N ILE A 212 -2.84 -1.65 -9.71
CA ILE A 212 -1.54 -2.20 -9.32
C ILE A 212 -1.67 -3.71 -9.19
N LEU A 213 -0.72 -4.43 -9.79
CA LEU A 213 -0.67 -5.89 -9.79
C LEU A 213 0.70 -6.37 -9.29
N ARG A 214 0.72 -7.50 -8.62
CA ARG A 214 1.91 -8.34 -8.46
C ARG A 214 1.66 -9.71 -9.07
N PHE A 215 2.66 -10.18 -9.83
CA PHE A 215 2.62 -11.52 -10.41
C PHE A 215 2.78 -12.57 -9.30
N PRO A 216 1.91 -13.58 -9.20
CA PRO A 216 2.14 -14.73 -8.33
C PRO A 216 3.51 -15.37 -8.54
N GLY A 217 4.32 -15.41 -7.45
CA GLY A 217 5.71 -15.89 -7.53
C GLY A 217 6.69 -14.96 -8.25
N GLY A 218 6.31 -13.70 -8.47
CA GLY A 218 7.10 -12.68 -9.17
C GLY A 218 7.01 -12.76 -10.69
N SER A 219 7.32 -11.66 -11.36
CA SER A 219 7.15 -11.52 -12.81
C SER A 219 8.01 -12.49 -13.63
N ARG A 220 9.10 -13.00 -13.07
CA ARG A 220 9.96 -13.98 -13.73
C ARG A 220 9.26 -15.34 -13.91
N THR A 221 8.30 -15.68 -13.05
CA THR A 221 7.52 -16.93 -13.11
C THR A 221 6.69 -17.01 -14.39
N ALA A 222 6.28 -15.88 -14.96
CA ALA A 222 5.57 -15.84 -16.24
C ALA A 222 6.42 -16.32 -17.44
N GLY A 223 7.75 -16.35 -17.30
CA GLY A 223 8.66 -16.84 -18.34
C GLY A 223 8.41 -16.17 -19.69
N LYS A 224 8.18 -16.96 -20.73
CA LYS A 224 7.93 -16.47 -22.11
C LYS A 224 6.59 -15.72 -22.28
N LEU A 225 5.67 -15.86 -21.34
CA LEU A 225 4.37 -15.18 -21.39
C LEU A 225 4.43 -13.75 -20.83
N LYS A 226 5.52 -13.39 -20.15
CA LYS A 226 5.65 -12.10 -19.46
C LYS A 226 5.32 -10.92 -20.35
N ASP A 227 5.94 -10.84 -21.52
CA ASP A 227 5.78 -9.67 -22.40
C ASP A 227 4.34 -9.53 -22.89
N GLY A 228 3.69 -10.62 -23.27
CA GLY A 228 2.29 -10.62 -23.68
C GLY A 228 1.34 -10.28 -22.53
N ILE A 229 1.63 -10.74 -21.32
CA ILE A 229 0.86 -10.37 -20.12
C ILE A 229 1.03 -8.86 -19.84
N VAL A 230 2.26 -8.35 -19.86
CA VAL A 230 2.55 -6.93 -19.60
C VAL A 230 1.86 -6.02 -20.63
N GLU A 231 1.85 -6.40 -21.91
CA GLU A 231 1.11 -5.69 -22.93
C GLU A 231 -0.38 -5.59 -22.58
N LYS A 232 -1.01 -6.71 -22.22
CA LYS A 232 -2.43 -6.75 -21.83
C LYS A 232 -2.72 -5.99 -20.54
N LEU A 233 -1.83 -6.00 -19.58
CA LEU A 233 -1.93 -5.19 -18.37
C LEU A 233 -1.92 -3.69 -18.70
N ARG A 234 -1.00 -3.25 -19.57
CA ARG A 234 -0.92 -1.84 -20.02
C ARG A 234 -2.19 -1.40 -20.76
N GLU A 235 -2.71 -2.25 -21.66
CA GLU A 235 -3.98 -1.98 -22.36
C GLU A 235 -5.14 -1.72 -21.38
N ARG A 236 -5.10 -2.33 -20.19
CA ARG A 236 -6.07 -2.15 -19.11
C ARG A 236 -5.72 -1.05 -18.12
N GLY A 237 -4.62 -0.33 -18.33
CA GLY A 237 -4.16 0.70 -17.40
C GLY A 237 -3.56 0.16 -16.09
N TYR A 238 -3.10 -1.09 -16.08
CA TYR A 238 -2.39 -1.68 -14.95
C TYR A 238 -0.89 -1.42 -15.02
N GLY A 239 -0.30 -1.15 -13.86
CA GLY A 239 1.12 -1.32 -13.60
C GLY A 239 1.36 -2.55 -12.72
N TRP A 240 2.60 -3.03 -12.70
CA TRP A 240 2.99 -4.18 -11.88
C TRP A 240 4.26 -3.90 -11.10
N VAL A 241 4.46 -4.62 -10.00
CA VAL A 241 5.64 -4.48 -9.15
C VAL A 241 6.07 -5.84 -8.59
N ASP A 242 7.37 -6.10 -8.63
CA ASP A 242 8.02 -7.16 -7.86
C ASP A 242 8.46 -6.59 -6.49
N TRP A 243 9.45 -7.19 -5.86
CA TRP A 243 9.99 -6.73 -4.59
C TRP A 243 11.53 -6.66 -4.64
N SER A 244 12.11 -5.86 -3.76
CA SER A 244 13.56 -5.72 -3.59
C SER A 244 14.06 -6.38 -2.32
N ALA A 245 13.20 -6.54 -1.31
CA ALA A 245 13.53 -7.15 -0.03
C ALA A 245 12.41 -8.08 0.44
N GLU A 246 12.75 -9.07 1.26
CA GLU A 246 11.82 -10.06 1.82
C GLU A 246 12.36 -10.65 3.14
N ASP A 247 11.50 -11.26 3.95
CA ASP A 247 11.91 -12.00 5.14
C ASP A 247 12.02 -13.52 4.91
N GLY A 248 11.72 -13.97 3.68
CA GLY A 248 11.79 -15.38 3.29
C GLY A 248 10.55 -16.20 3.65
N ASP A 249 9.45 -15.56 4.01
CA ASP A 249 8.23 -16.24 4.48
C ASP A 249 7.42 -16.93 3.38
N GLY A 250 7.64 -16.56 2.12
CA GLY A 250 7.11 -17.29 0.96
C GLY A 250 7.74 -18.66 0.75
N GLY A 251 8.80 -19.00 1.50
CA GLY A 251 9.50 -20.26 1.48
C GLY A 251 9.33 -21.07 2.78
N ASN A 252 10.36 -21.83 3.12
CA ASN A 252 10.37 -22.67 4.33
C ASN A 252 11.01 -21.93 5.52
N LEU A 253 10.34 -20.89 6.01
CA LEU A 253 10.78 -20.09 7.15
C LEU A 253 10.61 -20.87 8.47
N GLN A 254 11.71 -21.05 9.23
CA GLN A 254 11.74 -21.89 10.42
C GLN A 254 11.75 -21.09 11.73
N SER A 255 12.26 -19.86 11.73
CA SER A 255 12.40 -19.08 12.96
C SER A 255 12.37 -17.58 12.71
N LYS A 256 12.14 -16.83 13.80
CA LYS A 256 12.21 -15.36 13.79
C LYS A 256 13.61 -14.85 13.45
N GLU A 257 14.64 -15.53 13.94
CA GLU A 257 16.03 -15.19 13.69
C GLU A 257 16.36 -15.33 12.20
N GLN A 258 15.84 -16.39 11.54
CA GLN A 258 15.98 -16.57 10.10
C GLN A 258 15.27 -15.46 9.33
N ALA A 259 14.00 -15.20 9.63
CA ALA A 259 13.23 -14.12 9.02
C ALA A 259 13.96 -12.77 9.14
N TRP A 260 14.39 -12.48 10.35
CA TRP A 260 15.10 -11.24 10.67
C TRP A 260 16.44 -11.11 9.93
N SER A 261 17.21 -12.20 9.84
CA SER A 261 18.48 -12.23 9.11
C SER A 261 18.27 -12.03 7.62
N THR A 262 17.28 -12.73 7.04
CA THR A 262 16.93 -12.62 5.63
C THR A 262 16.50 -11.21 5.29
N LEU A 263 15.60 -10.63 6.05
CA LEU A 263 15.12 -9.27 5.84
C LEU A 263 16.28 -8.25 5.88
N LYS A 264 17.10 -8.29 6.94
CA LYS A 264 18.21 -7.34 7.07
C LYS A 264 19.24 -7.45 5.96
N SER A 265 19.49 -8.65 5.44
CA SER A 265 20.42 -8.87 4.35
C SER A 265 19.87 -8.44 2.99
N SER A 266 18.55 -8.39 2.83
CA SER A 266 17.88 -8.00 1.59
C SER A 266 17.67 -6.48 1.46
N ILE A 267 17.66 -5.73 2.57
CA ILE A 267 17.47 -4.27 2.56
C ILE A 267 18.78 -3.57 2.22
N ASN A 268 18.90 -3.08 0.99
CA ASN A 268 20.14 -2.48 0.47
C ASN A 268 19.92 -1.14 -0.25
N ASP A 269 18.71 -0.83 -0.67
CA ASP A 269 18.40 0.32 -1.51
C ASP A 269 17.77 1.48 -0.72
N LYS A 270 17.76 2.67 -1.32
CA LYS A 270 17.06 3.83 -0.76
C LYS A 270 15.55 3.78 -0.97
N ILE A 271 15.08 3.03 -1.94
CA ILE A 271 13.65 2.75 -2.17
C ILE A 271 13.47 1.25 -2.16
N GLU A 272 12.76 0.74 -1.14
CA GLU A 272 12.52 -0.68 -0.95
C GLU A 272 11.05 -1.04 -1.14
N VAL A 273 10.80 -2.15 -1.82
CA VAL A 273 9.50 -2.83 -1.83
C VAL A 273 9.69 -4.14 -1.08
N ILE A 274 9.08 -4.26 0.10
CA ILE A 274 9.31 -5.38 1.00
C ILE A 274 8.16 -6.37 0.88
N LEU A 275 8.45 -7.59 0.44
CA LEU A 275 7.50 -8.69 0.37
C LEU A 275 7.37 -9.36 1.73
N LEU A 276 6.16 -9.48 2.19
CA LEU A 276 5.73 -10.20 3.39
C LEU A 276 4.40 -10.94 3.08
N HIS A 277 4.05 -11.91 3.91
CA HIS A 277 2.75 -12.58 3.85
C HIS A 277 2.06 -12.52 5.20
N ASP A 278 0.82 -12.08 5.23
CA ASP A 278 0.06 -11.93 6.45
C ASP A 278 -0.45 -13.26 7.04
N TYR A 279 -0.38 -14.35 6.28
CA TYR A 279 -0.64 -15.69 6.80
C TYR A 279 0.46 -16.23 7.71
N ASN A 280 1.69 -15.73 7.60
CA ASN A 280 2.82 -16.27 8.34
C ASN A 280 2.90 -15.71 9.76
N ASN A 281 2.81 -16.61 10.76
CA ASN A 281 2.86 -16.21 12.16
C ASN A 281 4.22 -15.64 12.58
N ILE A 282 5.33 -16.12 11.99
CA ILE A 282 6.66 -15.62 12.28
C ILE A 282 6.77 -14.19 11.79
N THR A 283 6.44 -13.94 10.52
CA THR A 283 6.41 -12.61 9.90
C THR A 283 5.55 -11.64 10.71
N THR A 284 4.30 -12.04 11.03
CA THR A 284 3.41 -11.21 11.86
C THR A 284 4.02 -10.89 13.21
N SER A 285 4.76 -11.83 13.81
CA SER A 285 5.35 -11.65 15.15
C SER A 285 6.57 -10.74 15.17
N ILE A 286 7.32 -10.62 14.05
CA ILE A 286 8.48 -9.73 13.93
C ILE A 286 8.12 -8.38 13.28
N LEU A 287 6.90 -8.21 12.80
CA LEU A 287 6.49 -6.98 12.10
C LEU A 287 6.73 -5.70 12.92
N PRO A 288 6.50 -5.66 14.24
CA PRO A 288 6.90 -4.51 15.06
C PRO A 288 8.39 -4.18 14.93
N ASP A 289 9.26 -5.18 15.08
CA ASP A 289 10.71 -5.03 15.01
C ASP A 289 11.14 -4.57 13.59
N VAL A 290 10.45 -5.07 12.55
CA VAL A 290 10.68 -4.65 11.15
C VAL A 290 10.38 -3.16 10.96
N ILE A 291 9.25 -2.71 11.47
CA ILE A 291 8.83 -1.30 11.37
C ILE A 291 9.83 -0.40 12.10
N GLU A 292 10.18 -0.75 13.35
CA GLU A 292 11.14 0.00 14.15
C GLU A 292 12.51 0.06 13.48
N TYR A 293 13.00 -1.07 12.99
CA TYR A 293 14.29 -1.13 12.27
C TYR A 293 14.31 -0.23 11.03
N LEU A 294 13.26 -0.26 10.22
CA LEU A 294 13.18 0.58 9.02
C LEU A 294 13.14 2.07 9.39
N GLN A 295 12.36 2.42 10.41
CA GLN A 295 12.29 3.79 10.91
C GLN A 295 13.64 4.26 11.47
N ASP A 296 14.33 3.43 12.23
CA ASP A 296 15.68 3.72 12.76
C ASP A 296 16.74 3.85 11.66
N LYS A 297 16.58 3.11 10.55
CA LYS A 297 17.40 3.26 9.34
C LYS A 297 17.04 4.48 8.49
N GLY A 298 16.04 5.23 8.89
CA GLY A 298 15.61 6.46 8.25
C GLY A 298 14.65 6.26 7.06
N TYR A 299 14.01 5.10 6.96
CA TYR A 299 12.99 4.88 5.94
C TYR A 299 11.67 5.54 6.32
N ILE A 300 11.05 6.19 5.34
CA ILE A 300 9.66 6.64 5.38
C ILE A 300 8.81 5.50 4.88
N LEU A 301 7.86 5.03 5.71
CA LEU A 301 6.99 3.90 5.37
C LEU A 301 5.70 4.40 4.71
N LEU A 302 5.44 3.97 3.48
CA LEU A 302 4.33 4.44 2.64
C LEU A 302 3.60 3.25 1.99
N PRO A 303 2.31 3.40 1.66
CA PRO A 303 1.64 2.47 0.76
C PRO A 303 2.03 2.76 -0.69
N LEU A 304 2.05 1.73 -1.54
CA LEU A 304 2.25 1.90 -2.99
C LEU A 304 1.10 2.69 -3.62
N PHE A 305 1.42 3.44 -4.66
CA PHE A 305 0.48 4.15 -5.51
C PHE A 305 0.90 3.99 -6.98
N TYR A 306 -0.04 4.15 -7.90
CA TYR A 306 0.18 3.80 -9.31
C TYR A 306 1.31 4.59 -9.98
N GLU A 307 1.49 5.86 -9.63
CA GLU A 307 2.50 6.75 -10.19
C GLU A 307 3.90 6.53 -9.60
N SER A 308 4.05 5.73 -8.54
CA SER A 308 5.36 5.40 -7.96
C SER A 308 6.33 4.85 -9.00
N ASN A 309 7.61 5.20 -8.87
CA ASN A 309 8.68 4.72 -9.74
C ASN A 309 8.95 3.22 -9.61
N THR A 310 8.47 2.61 -8.54
CA THR A 310 8.56 1.15 -8.34
C THR A 310 7.54 0.38 -9.18
N ILE A 311 6.52 1.05 -9.69
CA ILE A 311 5.48 0.45 -10.54
C ILE A 311 5.95 0.47 -12.00
N ASN A 312 6.09 -0.71 -12.57
CA ASN A 312 6.37 -0.90 -14.00
C ASN A 312 5.07 -0.73 -14.80
N LYS A 313 5.15 0.04 -15.90
CA LYS A 313 4.00 0.36 -16.76
C LYS A 313 4.21 -0.14 -18.18
#